data_c65257cac6bc9baad968ccaec9581fb6
#
_entry.id   c65257cac6bc9baad968ccaec9581fb6
#
_cell.length_a   1.000
_cell.length_b   1.000
_cell.length_c   1.000
_cell.angle_alpha   90.00
_cell.angle_beta   90.00
_cell.angle_gamma   90.00
#
_symmetry.space_group_name_H-M   'P 1'
#
loop_
_entity.id
_entity.type
_entity.pdbx_description
1 polymer ?
#
loop_
_entity_poly.entity_id
_entity_poly.type
_entity_poly.pdbx_seq_one_letter_code
_entity_poly.pdbx_strand_id
1 'polypeptide(L)'
;MRRREKLKEIYEAVCNEIPYPVLAFRSAYAISIVSQFPYRHIQIILRLYSSPAEILMGFDVDSCSCGFDGSQVYMTPRCHQALVRQMNTVDMTRRSPTYEMRLAKYADRGFEVEVPALKRANIDPMIFEKPWEEVRGLSKLLLLEKLRTPGGFNS
;
A
#
# COMPACT_ATOMS: atom_id res chain seq x y z
N MET A 1 30.83 -2.60 -5.01
CA MET A 1 31.11 -1.28 -5.57
C MET A 1 29.93 -0.72 -6.36
N ARG A 2 29.46 -1.35 -7.43
CA ARG A 2 28.34 -0.88 -8.29
C ARG A 2 27.04 -0.41 -7.60
N ARG A 3 26.64 -0.98 -6.44
CA ARG A 3 25.35 -0.64 -5.80
C ARG A 3 25.33 0.74 -5.16
N ARG A 4 26.42 1.14 -4.48
CA ARG A 4 26.51 2.47 -3.85
C ARG A 4 26.59 3.57 -4.90
N GLU A 5 27.32 3.31 -5.98
CA GLU A 5 27.42 4.22 -7.12
C GLU A 5 26.04 4.48 -7.72
N LYS A 6 25.26 3.43 -7.99
CA LYS A 6 23.90 3.57 -8.56
C LYS A 6 22.93 4.33 -7.64
N LEU A 7 23.02 4.13 -6.34
CA LEU A 7 22.22 4.90 -5.37
C LEU A 7 22.59 6.39 -5.39
N LYS A 8 23.89 6.68 -5.49
CA LYS A 8 24.39 8.04 -5.59
C LYS A 8 23.94 8.72 -6.87
N GLU A 9 24.05 8.03 -8.02
CA GLU A 9 23.56 8.51 -9.30
C GLU A 9 22.06 8.86 -9.26
N ILE A 10 21.23 7.99 -8.67
CA ILE A 10 19.79 8.23 -8.52
C ILE A 10 19.55 9.47 -7.65
N TYR A 11 20.23 9.59 -6.52
CA TYR A 11 20.09 10.74 -5.63
C TYR A 11 20.52 12.04 -6.31
N GLU A 12 21.65 12.05 -6.99
CA GLU A 12 22.16 13.22 -7.73
C GLU A 12 21.21 13.62 -8.85
N ALA A 13 20.66 12.66 -9.61
CA ALA A 13 19.67 12.93 -10.64
C ALA A 13 18.41 13.59 -10.05
N VAL A 14 17.92 13.09 -8.91
CA VAL A 14 16.77 13.68 -8.22
C VAL A 14 17.07 15.10 -7.74
N CYS A 15 18.25 15.33 -7.17
CA CYS A 15 18.68 16.67 -6.72
C CYS A 15 18.78 17.68 -7.87
N ASN A 16 19.19 17.23 -9.04
CA ASN A 16 19.34 18.10 -10.20
C ASN A 16 17.99 18.47 -10.85
N GLU A 17 16.99 17.59 -10.75
CA GLU A 17 15.66 17.79 -11.36
C GLU A 17 14.68 18.52 -10.44
N ILE A 18 14.88 18.48 -9.13
CA ILE A 18 13.94 19.04 -8.16
C ILE A 18 14.48 20.39 -7.63
N PRO A 19 13.77 21.51 -7.82
CA PRO A 19 14.22 22.85 -7.40
C PRO A 19 14.03 23.11 -5.89
N TYR A 20 13.77 22.10 -5.10
CA TYR A 20 13.57 22.17 -3.65
C TYR A 20 14.58 21.30 -2.91
N PRO A 21 14.79 21.54 -1.62
CA PRO A 21 15.66 20.67 -0.81
C PRO A 21 15.23 19.21 -0.89
N VAL A 22 16.19 18.35 -1.17
CA VAL A 22 16.03 16.89 -1.25
C VAL A 22 16.71 16.27 -0.05
N LEU A 23 15.97 15.47 0.70
CA LEU A 23 16.49 14.72 1.84
C LEU A 23 16.49 13.23 1.52
N ALA A 24 17.54 12.53 1.93
CA ALA A 24 17.61 11.08 1.83
C ALA A 24 17.81 10.49 3.23
N PHE A 25 17.01 9.48 3.56
CA PHE A 25 17.18 8.74 4.81
C PHE A 25 17.06 7.24 4.56
N ARG A 26 17.77 6.47 5.40
CA ARG A 26 17.83 5.02 5.31
C ARG A 26 17.10 4.37 6.46
N SER A 27 16.25 3.40 6.15
CA SER A 27 15.72 2.41 7.09
C SER A 27 16.46 1.07 6.94
N ALA A 28 16.05 0.07 7.71
CA ALA A 28 16.61 -1.28 7.58
C ALA A 28 16.43 -1.89 6.17
N TYR A 29 15.31 -1.55 5.49
CA TYR A 29 14.88 -2.21 4.26
C TYR A 29 14.78 -1.29 3.04
N ALA A 30 14.93 0.01 3.20
CA ALA A 30 14.77 0.97 2.12
C ALA A 30 15.60 2.24 2.32
N ILE A 31 15.87 2.93 1.20
CA ILE A 31 16.31 4.31 1.17
C ILE A 31 15.16 5.13 0.62
N SER A 32 14.74 6.16 1.34
CA SER A 32 13.70 7.10 0.91
C SER A 32 14.33 8.42 0.55
N ILE A 33 14.01 8.93 -0.63
CA ILE A 33 14.38 10.25 -1.12
C ILE A 33 13.11 11.08 -1.15
N VAL A 34 13.07 12.16 -0.41
CA VAL A 34 11.87 12.97 -0.20
C VAL A 34 12.16 14.44 -0.50
N SER A 35 11.16 15.14 -0.99
CA SER A 35 11.18 16.57 -1.24
C SER A 35 9.79 17.16 -1.03
N GLN A 36 9.63 18.42 -1.32
CA GLN A 36 8.39 19.17 -1.18
C GLN A 36 7.38 18.78 -2.27
N PHE A 37 6.07 18.82 -1.95
CA PHE A 37 4.99 18.76 -2.94
C PHE A 37 5.21 19.81 -4.05
N PRO A 38 4.94 19.49 -5.32
CA PRO A 38 4.23 18.33 -5.85
C PRO A 38 5.11 17.12 -6.21
N TYR A 39 6.40 17.16 -5.88
CA TYR A 39 7.31 16.07 -6.23
C TYR A 39 7.04 14.81 -5.43
N ARG A 40 7.11 13.67 -6.12
CA ARG A 40 6.85 12.36 -5.52
C ARG A 40 8.05 11.89 -4.71
N HIS A 41 7.77 11.28 -3.57
CA HIS A 41 8.80 10.57 -2.81
C HIS A 41 9.22 9.30 -3.58
N ILE A 42 10.52 9.03 -3.59
CA ILE A 42 11.10 7.84 -4.19
C ILE A 42 11.58 6.92 -3.07
N GLN A 43 11.22 5.66 -3.15
CA GLN A 43 11.69 4.67 -2.19
C GLN A 43 12.42 3.53 -2.91
N ILE A 44 13.69 3.34 -2.58
CA ILE A 44 14.54 2.31 -3.13
C ILE A 44 14.58 1.16 -2.14
N ILE A 45 14.00 0.03 -2.50
CA ILE A 45 13.97 -1.17 -1.67
C ILE A 45 15.34 -1.86 -1.71
N LEU A 46 15.89 -2.18 -0.53
CA LEU A 46 17.23 -2.75 -0.39
C LEU A 46 17.26 -4.29 -0.51
N ARG A 47 16.09 -4.92 -0.65
CA ARG A 47 15.97 -6.34 -0.93
C ARG A 47 16.31 -6.63 -2.39
N LEU A 48 16.97 -7.74 -2.64
CA LEU A 48 17.20 -8.28 -3.98
C LEU A 48 16.13 -9.32 -4.29
N TYR A 49 15.68 -9.29 -5.53
CA TYR A 49 14.70 -10.22 -6.07
C TYR A 49 15.27 -10.89 -7.32
N SER A 50 14.89 -12.11 -7.56
CA SER A 50 15.34 -12.90 -8.71
C SER A 50 14.61 -12.52 -10.00
N SER A 51 13.41 -11.96 -9.88
CA SER A 51 12.57 -11.58 -11.02
C SER A 51 11.54 -10.51 -10.65
N PRO A 52 10.99 -9.77 -11.63
CA PRO A 52 9.83 -8.90 -11.43
C PRO A 52 8.63 -9.64 -10.84
N ALA A 53 8.42 -10.90 -11.24
CA ALA A 53 7.32 -11.72 -10.72
C ALA A 53 7.44 -11.94 -9.21
N GLU A 54 8.64 -12.19 -8.67
CA GLU A 54 8.86 -12.33 -7.23
C GLU A 54 8.46 -11.06 -6.48
N ILE A 55 8.76 -9.89 -7.03
CA ILE A 55 8.38 -8.60 -6.43
C ILE A 55 6.85 -8.49 -6.39
N LEU A 56 6.19 -8.67 -7.55
CA LEU A 56 4.76 -8.45 -7.69
C LEU A 56 3.91 -9.47 -6.89
N MET A 57 4.37 -10.70 -6.83
CA MET A 57 3.71 -11.75 -6.03
C MET A 57 3.88 -11.55 -4.53
N GLY A 58 4.89 -10.80 -4.11
CA GLY A 58 5.14 -10.46 -2.71
C GLY A 58 4.25 -9.34 -2.14
N PHE A 59 3.51 -8.60 -2.97
CA PHE A 59 2.58 -7.59 -2.48
C PHE A 59 1.32 -8.23 -1.88
N ASP A 60 0.82 -7.66 -0.81
CA ASP A 60 -0.36 -8.12 -0.11
C ASP A 60 -1.66 -7.42 -0.54
N VAL A 61 -1.58 -6.19 -1.05
CA VAL A 61 -2.73 -5.44 -1.59
C VAL A 61 -2.78 -5.62 -3.11
N ASP A 62 -3.92 -6.04 -3.62
CA ASP A 62 -4.08 -6.43 -5.03
C ASP A 62 -3.77 -5.29 -6.00
N SER A 63 -4.36 -4.11 -5.78
CA SER A 63 -4.24 -2.95 -6.67
C SER A 63 -2.81 -2.42 -6.84
N CYS A 64 -1.87 -2.80 -5.98
CA CYS A 64 -0.47 -2.37 -6.09
C CYS A 64 0.46 -3.44 -6.70
N SER A 65 -0.07 -4.61 -7.08
CA SER A 65 0.74 -5.72 -7.63
C SER A 65 1.02 -5.52 -9.13
N CYS A 66 1.50 -4.33 -9.49
CA CYS A 66 1.95 -3.97 -10.83
C CYS A 66 3.27 -3.19 -10.76
N GLY A 67 3.98 -3.12 -11.86
CA GLY A 67 5.24 -2.42 -11.97
C GLY A 67 5.59 -2.09 -13.41
N PHE A 68 6.53 -1.18 -13.58
CA PHE A 68 7.08 -0.75 -14.86
C PHE A 68 8.60 -0.86 -14.80
N ASP A 69 9.22 -1.44 -15.81
CA ASP A 69 10.67 -1.67 -15.88
C ASP A 69 11.43 -0.63 -16.70
N GLY A 70 10.73 0.37 -17.21
CA GLY A 70 11.27 1.37 -18.13
C GLY A 70 10.80 1.14 -19.58
N SER A 71 10.28 -0.04 -19.91
CA SER A 71 9.76 -0.37 -21.25
C SER A 71 8.38 -1.04 -21.23
N GLN A 72 8.13 -1.92 -20.27
CA GLN A 72 6.92 -2.73 -20.19
C GLN A 72 6.25 -2.61 -18.81
N VAL A 73 4.92 -2.73 -18.81
CA VAL A 73 4.11 -2.83 -17.61
C VAL A 73 3.85 -4.30 -17.30
N TYR A 74 4.15 -4.68 -16.07
CA TYR A 74 3.85 -6.00 -15.49
C TYR A 74 2.76 -5.87 -14.46
N MET A 75 1.82 -6.80 -14.47
CA MET A 75 0.81 -6.88 -13.41
C MET A 75 0.38 -8.31 -13.17
N THR A 76 -0.04 -8.58 -11.94
CA THR A 76 -0.66 -9.87 -11.62
C THR A 76 -2.13 -9.90 -12.05
N PRO A 77 -2.72 -11.09 -12.30
CA PRO A 77 -4.16 -11.18 -12.62
C PRO A 77 -5.05 -10.54 -11.53
N ARG A 78 -4.69 -10.67 -10.25
CA ARG A 78 -5.41 -10.06 -9.14
C ARG A 78 -5.33 -8.52 -9.17
N CYS A 79 -4.19 -7.96 -9.60
CA CYS A 79 -4.05 -6.53 -9.78
C CYS A 79 -4.96 -6.03 -10.92
N HIS A 80 -4.97 -6.72 -12.04
CA HIS A 80 -5.86 -6.39 -13.16
C HIS A 80 -7.33 -6.37 -12.72
N GLN A 81 -7.78 -7.41 -12.00
CA GLN A 81 -9.14 -7.45 -11.47
C GLN A 81 -9.42 -6.32 -10.49
N ALA A 82 -8.48 -6.02 -9.58
CA ALA A 82 -8.64 -4.94 -8.62
C ALA A 82 -8.76 -3.58 -9.30
N LEU A 83 -8.00 -3.32 -10.35
CA LEU A 83 -8.07 -2.07 -11.12
C LEU A 83 -9.38 -1.95 -11.90
N VAL A 84 -9.85 -3.03 -12.53
CA VAL A 84 -11.11 -3.04 -13.29
C VAL A 84 -12.32 -2.87 -12.37
N ARG A 85 -12.32 -3.57 -11.22
CA ARG A 85 -13.43 -3.54 -10.25
C ARG A 85 -13.35 -2.38 -9.27
N GLN A 86 -12.23 -1.66 -9.22
CA GLN A 86 -11.90 -0.66 -8.21
C GLN A 86 -12.04 -1.21 -6.78
N MET A 87 -11.56 -2.45 -6.56
CA MET A 87 -11.76 -3.21 -5.33
C MET A 87 -10.53 -4.04 -4.99
N ASN A 88 -10.09 -4.00 -3.74
CA ASN A 88 -9.09 -4.92 -3.21
C ASN A 88 -9.77 -6.05 -2.42
N THR A 89 -9.48 -7.29 -2.76
CA THR A 89 -9.99 -8.46 -2.04
C THR A 89 -9.04 -8.84 -0.92
N VAL A 90 -9.57 -9.02 0.29
CA VAL A 90 -8.77 -9.39 1.45
C VAL A 90 -8.32 -10.85 1.35
N ASP A 91 -7.01 -11.06 1.38
CA ASP A 91 -6.37 -12.37 1.45
C ASP A 91 -5.53 -12.47 2.73
N MET A 92 -6.04 -13.22 3.71
CA MET A 92 -5.38 -13.41 5.01
C MET A 92 -4.07 -14.20 4.92
N THR A 93 -3.86 -14.97 3.86
CA THR A 93 -2.60 -15.72 3.65
C THR A 93 -1.43 -14.80 3.30
N ARG A 94 -1.72 -13.59 2.84
CA ARG A 94 -0.73 -12.56 2.45
C ARG A 94 -0.59 -11.45 3.47
N ARG A 95 -1.32 -11.51 4.57
CA ARG A 95 -1.36 -10.45 5.58
C ARG A 95 0.02 -10.14 6.15
N SER A 96 0.41 -8.89 6.08
CA SER A 96 1.59 -8.33 6.74
C SER A 96 1.20 -7.51 7.98
N PRO A 97 2.15 -7.09 8.82
CA PRO A 97 1.85 -6.33 10.04
C PRO A 97 1.04 -5.05 9.85
N THR A 98 1.13 -4.41 8.67
CA THR A 98 0.42 -3.15 8.37
C THR A 98 -0.63 -3.31 7.28
N TYR A 99 -1.13 -4.52 7.07
CA TYR A 99 -2.03 -4.86 5.98
C TYR A 99 -3.33 -4.04 6.01
N GLU A 100 -4.00 -3.98 7.15
CA GLU A 100 -5.26 -3.26 7.31
C GLU A 100 -5.10 -1.76 7.05
N MET A 101 -4.00 -1.16 7.50
CA MET A 101 -3.69 0.25 7.25
C MET A 101 -3.43 0.53 5.77
N ARG A 102 -2.86 -0.43 5.06
CA ARG A 102 -2.67 -0.30 3.61
C ARG A 102 -3.97 -0.43 2.85
N LEU A 103 -4.81 -1.39 3.19
CA LEU A 103 -6.16 -1.49 2.62
C LEU A 103 -6.95 -0.19 2.84
N ALA A 104 -6.91 0.36 4.06
CA ALA A 104 -7.51 1.64 4.38
C ALA A 104 -6.98 2.78 3.50
N LYS A 105 -5.66 2.87 3.32
CA LYS A 105 -5.01 3.85 2.43
C LYS A 105 -5.49 3.74 0.98
N TYR A 106 -5.72 2.52 0.48
CA TYR A 106 -6.24 2.33 -0.87
C TYR A 106 -7.74 2.61 -0.96
N ALA A 107 -8.49 2.39 0.11
CA ALA A 107 -9.88 2.83 0.19
C ALA A 107 -10.00 4.36 0.12
N ASP A 108 -9.07 5.13 0.72
CA ASP A 108 -8.98 6.59 0.56
C ASP A 108 -8.69 7.04 -0.89
N ARG A 109 -8.21 6.12 -1.71
CA ARG A 109 -7.92 6.34 -3.13
C ARG A 109 -9.04 5.86 -4.07
N GLY A 110 -10.19 5.48 -3.52
CA GLY A 110 -11.36 5.06 -4.27
C GLY A 110 -11.47 3.54 -4.50
N PHE A 111 -10.62 2.72 -3.87
CA PHE A 111 -10.78 1.27 -3.94
C PHE A 111 -11.67 0.77 -2.82
N GLU A 112 -12.68 0.01 -3.14
CA GLU A 112 -13.44 -0.74 -2.13
C GLU A 112 -12.57 -1.84 -1.52
N VAL A 113 -12.96 -2.30 -0.32
CA VAL A 113 -12.32 -3.42 0.37
C VAL A 113 -13.33 -4.56 0.53
N GLU A 114 -13.15 -5.60 -0.27
CA GLU A 114 -13.96 -6.82 -0.19
C GLU A 114 -13.34 -7.79 0.81
N VAL A 115 -14.11 -8.17 1.83
CA VAL A 115 -13.74 -9.24 2.75
C VAL A 115 -14.55 -10.47 2.39
N PRO A 116 -13.97 -11.49 1.72
CA PRO A 116 -14.70 -12.71 1.38
C PRO A 116 -15.31 -13.35 2.62
N ALA A 117 -16.51 -13.87 2.49
CA ALA A 117 -17.26 -14.54 3.55
C ALA A 117 -17.65 -13.64 4.76
N LEU A 118 -17.43 -12.32 4.72
CA LEU A 118 -17.94 -11.42 5.75
C LEU A 118 -19.46 -11.37 5.69
N LYS A 119 -20.11 -11.80 6.76
CA LYS A 119 -21.54 -11.64 6.97
C LYS A 119 -21.76 -10.51 7.96
N ARG A 120 -22.16 -9.32 7.45
CA ARG A 120 -22.33 -8.11 8.27
C ARG A 120 -23.36 -8.32 9.40
N ALA A 121 -24.39 -9.11 9.16
CA ALA A 121 -25.39 -9.47 10.18
C ALA A 121 -24.80 -10.22 11.41
N ASN A 122 -23.61 -10.80 11.27
CA ASN A 122 -22.94 -11.52 12.35
C ASN A 122 -21.88 -10.66 13.07
N ILE A 123 -21.74 -9.38 12.72
CA ILE A 123 -20.82 -8.47 13.38
C ILE A 123 -21.42 -8.07 14.74
N ASP A 124 -20.63 -8.26 15.79
CA ASP A 124 -20.99 -7.74 17.12
C ASP A 124 -20.93 -6.21 17.09
N PRO A 125 -22.09 -5.51 17.32
CA PRO A 125 -22.14 -4.05 17.33
C PRO A 125 -21.17 -3.40 18.34
N MET A 126 -20.86 -4.10 19.43
CA MET A 126 -19.94 -3.60 20.45
C MET A 126 -18.53 -3.32 19.92
N ILE A 127 -18.16 -3.85 18.74
CA ILE A 127 -16.87 -3.55 18.12
C ILE A 127 -16.73 -2.06 17.78
N PHE A 128 -17.82 -1.38 17.47
CA PHE A 128 -17.85 0.04 17.12
C PHE A 128 -17.73 0.98 18.31
N GLU A 129 -17.90 0.45 19.52
CA GLU A 129 -17.74 1.19 20.79
C GLU A 129 -16.33 1.04 21.38
N LYS A 130 -15.52 0.12 20.84
CA LYS A 130 -14.17 -0.13 21.32
C LYS A 130 -13.19 0.95 20.84
N PRO A 131 -12.24 1.38 21.68
CA PRO A 131 -11.14 2.24 21.25
C PRO A 131 -10.26 1.52 20.24
N TRP A 132 -9.66 2.30 19.33
CA TRP A 132 -8.82 1.80 18.23
C TRP A 132 -7.71 0.83 18.68
N GLU A 133 -7.15 1.07 19.86
CA GLU A 133 -6.04 0.32 20.43
C GLU A 133 -6.44 -1.11 20.84
N GLU A 134 -7.70 -1.31 21.18
CA GLU A 134 -8.24 -2.60 21.58
C GLU A 134 -8.68 -3.47 20.41
N VAL A 135 -8.96 -2.84 19.26
CA VAL A 135 -9.40 -3.55 18.07
C VAL A 135 -8.20 -4.05 17.28
N ARG A 136 -8.23 -5.29 16.84
CA ARG A 136 -7.13 -5.95 16.13
C ARG A 136 -7.59 -6.58 14.81
N GLY A 137 -6.64 -6.75 13.89
CA GLY A 137 -6.86 -7.43 12.63
C GLY A 137 -7.91 -6.74 11.76
N LEU A 138 -8.66 -7.50 10.98
CA LEU A 138 -9.66 -7.00 10.03
C LEU A 138 -10.77 -6.17 10.67
N SER A 139 -11.01 -6.33 11.96
CA SER A 139 -11.97 -5.51 12.69
C SER A 139 -11.64 -4.01 12.66
N LYS A 140 -10.37 -3.66 12.48
CA LYS A 140 -9.94 -2.28 12.26
C LYS A 140 -10.52 -1.66 10.99
N LEU A 141 -10.76 -2.47 9.96
CA LEU A 141 -11.39 -2.00 8.72
C LEU A 141 -12.83 -1.52 8.96
N LEU A 142 -13.56 -2.19 9.84
CA LEU A 142 -14.92 -1.80 10.22
C LEU A 142 -14.93 -0.44 10.91
N LEU A 143 -13.99 -0.19 11.82
CA LEU A 143 -13.86 1.13 12.46
C LEU A 143 -13.48 2.22 11.46
N LEU A 144 -12.57 1.93 10.53
CA LEU A 144 -12.16 2.88 9.50
C LEU A 144 -13.31 3.19 8.54
N GLU A 145 -14.13 2.20 8.20
CA GLU A 145 -15.33 2.39 7.38
C GLU A 145 -16.33 3.31 8.09
N LYS A 146 -16.61 3.09 9.39
CA LYS A 146 -17.46 3.96 10.22
C LYS A 146 -16.98 5.42 10.20
N LEU A 147 -15.68 5.64 10.33
CA LEU A 147 -15.10 6.99 10.37
C LEU A 147 -15.21 7.73 9.02
N ARG A 148 -15.29 7.01 7.91
CA ARG A 148 -15.34 7.58 6.55
C ARG A 148 -16.73 7.90 6.06
N THR A 149 -17.73 7.20 6.57
CA THR A 149 -19.12 7.36 6.13
C THR A 149 -19.87 8.19 7.16
N PRO A 150 -20.04 9.51 6.96
CA PRO A 150 -20.89 10.32 7.83
C PRO A 150 -22.32 9.76 7.77
N GLY A 151 -22.78 9.10 8.83
CA GLY A 151 -24.11 8.49 8.90
C GLY A 151 -24.23 7.06 8.36
N GLY A 152 -23.14 6.40 7.98
CA GLY A 152 -23.15 5.09 7.33
C GLY A 152 -23.25 3.89 8.26
N PHE A 153 -24.39 3.71 8.90
CA PHE A 153 -24.92 2.42 9.35
C PHE A 153 -26.46 2.47 9.38
N ASN A 154 -27.06 2.83 8.24
CA ASN A 154 -28.48 2.63 8.02
C ASN A 154 -28.68 2.09 6.60
N SER A 155 -28.55 0.81 6.45
CA SER A 155 -29.31 -0.01 5.49
C SER A 155 -28.94 -1.48 5.70
#